data_66001c63c23f8431f0790e624ddace67
#
_entry.id   66001c63c23f8431f0790e624ddace67
#
_cell.length_a   1.000
_cell.length_b   1.000
_cell.length_c   1.000
_cell.angle_alpha   90.00
_cell.angle_beta   90.00
_cell.angle_gamma   90.00
#
_symmetry.space_group_name_H-M   'P 1'
#
loop_
_entity.id
_entity.type
_entity.pdbx_description
1 polymer ?
#
loop_
_entity_poly.entity_id
_entity_poly.type
_entity_poly.pdbx_seq_one_letter_code
_entity_poly.pdbx_strand_id
1 'polypeptide(L)'
;MANVKLKAHLREASQPARILAAQAFSRAAGAPLVHGNSIRLLKDARENYPAWLEAIRSAEKNVHFENYIIRDDNIGKQFADALIAKAKEGSRVRVLYDWMGALTETSGSYWRRLSDGGVEVRCFNPPSFNSPLGWVSRLHRKSLSVDNRIAFVSGLCVGQMWAGYPERDIPPWRDTGIAVRGPVVADVVQSFSRAWAEVGPEIPADELPDQKSIPIEGAVDMRVLGHVAATAGLYRLEQLIAVLAQKTLWLTDAYFVGTTSYVQALRGAAMDGVDVRLLVPGSSGDLKFLRPISRAGYRPLLEAGVRVFEWNGSMLHAKTAVADGRWARVGSSNLNLASWLGNWELDVAVENLGFAHEMEQMYLQDLDNATEIVLSEKNRVHPVEEPKPSPRSHRAAMGSGKSGSAGRLTAGAIRVGNTVGAAITNRLVLGAAEAKIMLSGGAALLVLAVLALVQPLLIVVPFALIAGWFGISLLLQAYLLHKSRKNGNVSDVAPSRNKDNVVEIPSLRRESAAEPPAREPNDAQDGPQDKP
;
A
#
# COMPACT_ATOMS: atom_id res chain seq x y z
N MET A 1 -6.38 47.65 5.01
CA MET A 1 -7.53 47.11 4.26
C MET A 1 -7.16 46.49 2.91
N ALA A 2 -6.24 47.05 2.11
CA ALA A 2 -5.84 46.50 0.81
C ALA A 2 -5.21 45.08 0.90
N ASN A 3 -4.36 44.78 1.88
CA ASN A 3 -3.74 43.48 2.09
C ASN A 3 -4.72 42.37 2.51
N VAL A 4 -5.84 42.71 3.15
CA VAL A 4 -6.87 41.73 3.54
C VAL A 4 -7.72 41.37 2.32
N LYS A 5 -8.06 42.33 1.47
CA LYS A 5 -8.80 42.13 0.21
C LYS A 5 -7.96 41.32 -0.81
N LEU A 6 -6.66 41.59 -0.90
CA LEU A 6 -5.76 40.82 -1.78
C LEU A 6 -5.62 39.35 -1.32
N LYS A 7 -5.50 39.12 -0.01
CA LYS A 7 -5.49 37.76 0.56
C LYS A 7 -6.83 37.03 0.37
N ALA A 8 -7.96 37.74 0.42
CA ALA A 8 -9.27 37.17 0.14
C ALA A 8 -9.41 36.77 -1.34
N HIS A 9 -9.03 37.66 -2.27
CA HIS A 9 -9.04 37.37 -3.71
C HIS A 9 -8.09 36.26 -4.11
N LEU A 10 -6.90 36.16 -3.51
CA LEU A 10 -5.98 35.03 -3.74
C LEU A 10 -6.54 33.71 -3.16
N ARG A 11 -7.31 33.74 -2.08
CA ARG A 11 -8.03 32.56 -1.56
C ARG A 11 -9.16 32.12 -2.49
N GLU A 12 -9.96 33.05 -3.01
CA GLU A 12 -11.05 32.76 -3.97
C GLU A 12 -10.50 32.22 -5.30
N ALA A 13 -9.44 32.83 -5.84
CA ALA A 13 -8.79 32.35 -7.07
C ALA A 13 -8.12 30.97 -6.92
N SER A 14 -7.79 30.55 -5.69
CA SER A 14 -7.19 29.22 -5.43
C SER A 14 -8.22 28.10 -5.21
N GLN A 15 -9.49 28.42 -5.00
CA GLN A 15 -10.55 27.41 -4.78
C GLN A 15 -10.77 26.46 -5.97
N PRO A 16 -10.86 26.94 -7.23
CA PRO A 16 -11.02 26.03 -8.37
C PRO A 16 -9.86 25.04 -8.52
N ALA A 17 -8.62 25.48 -8.32
CA ALA A 17 -7.45 24.63 -8.38
C ALA A 17 -7.44 23.54 -7.27
N ARG A 18 -7.91 23.89 -6.06
CA ARG A 18 -8.05 22.92 -4.96
C ARG A 18 -9.13 21.88 -5.24
N ILE A 19 -10.27 22.28 -5.78
CA ILE A 19 -11.36 21.38 -6.16
C ILE A 19 -10.86 20.41 -7.25
N LEU A 20 -10.18 20.92 -8.27
CA LEU A 20 -9.59 20.09 -9.33
C LEU A 20 -8.55 19.11 -8.79
N ALA A 21 -7.68 19.54 -7.87
CA ALA A 21 -6.69 18.67 -7.24
C ALA A 21 -7.36 17.58 -6.40
N ALA A 22 -8.37 17.93 -5.57
CA ALA A 22 -9.11 16.95 -4.78
C ALA A 22 -9.86 15.93 -5.65
N GLN A 23 -10.43 16.37 -6.77
CA GLN A 23 -11.06 15.48 -7.75
C GLN A 23 -10.03 14.60 -8.44
N ALA A 24 -8.87 15.15 -8.82
CA ALA A 24 -7.78 14.39 -9.42
C ALA A 24 -7.27 13.29 -8.47
N PHE A 25 -7.07 13.63 -7.20
CA PHE A 25 -6.68 12.66 -6.17
C PHE A 25 -7.76 11.58 -5.98
N SER A 26 -9.03 11.95 -5.88
CA SER A 26 -10.13 10.97 -5.72
C SER A 26 -10.21 10.02 -6.91
N ARG A 27 -10.07 10.54 -8.14
CA ARG A 27 -10.10 9.72 -9.36
C ARG A 27 -8.85 8.85 -9.51
N ALA A 28 -7.66 9.37 -9.20
CA ALA A 28 -6.42 8.61 -9.24
C ALA A 28 -6.42 7.48 -8.21
N ALA A 29 -6.79 7.80 -6.99
CA ALA A 29 -6.87 6.86 -5.87
C ALA A 29 -8.02 5.84 -6.02
N GLY A 30 -9.10 6.22 -6.71
CA GLY A 30 -10.35 5.46 -6.69
C GLY A 30 -11.06 5.51 -5.32
N ALA A 31 -10.76 6.53 -4.51
CA ALA A 31 -11.27 6.70 -3.14
C ALA A 31 -11.68 8.16 -2.87
N PRO A 32 -12.87 8.42 -2.33
CA PRO A 32 -13.31 9.77 -1.98
C PRO A 32 -12.53 10.32 -0.77
N LEU A 33 -12.52 11.63 -0.62
CA LEU A 33 -12.05 12.29 0.60
C LEU A 33 -13.17 12.26 1.63
N VAL A 34 -12.86 11.78 2.83
CA VAL A 34 -13.78 11.69 3.96
C VAL A 34 -13.37 12.69 5.02
N HIS A 35 -14.30 13.55 5.40
CA HIS A 35 -14.09 14.63 6.38
C HIS A 35 -14.52 14.17 7.79
N GLY A 36 -14.08 14.89 8.80
CA GLY A 36 -14.62 14.73 10.16
C GLY A 36 -13.95 13.64 10.99
N ASN A 37 -12.70 13.30 10.71
CA ASN A 37 -11.99 12.23 11.38
C ASN A 37 -10.95 12.74 12.37
N SER A 38 -10.57 11.88 13.32
CA SER A 38 -9.37 12.02 14.14
C SER A 38 -8.35 10.94 13.78
N ILE A 39 -7.07 11.24 14.01
CA ILE A 39 -5.96 10.33 13.72
C ILE A 39 -4.93 10.42 14.84
N ARG A 40 -4.31 9.29 15.17
CA ARG A 40 -3.16 9.17 16.06
C ARG A 40 -2.08 8.34 15.38
N LEU A 41 -0.87 8.87 15.33
CA LEU A 41 0.32 8.13 14.87
C LEU A 41 0.74 7.12 15.93
N LEU A 42 1.15 5.93 15.48
CA LEU A 42 1.64 4.84 16.34
C LEU A 42 2.97 4.31 15.78
N LYS A 43 4.03 4.47 16.57
CA LYS A 43 5.37 3.99 16.21
C LYS A 43 5.57 2.56 16.67
N ASP A 44 6.09 1.73 15.78
CA ASP A 44 6.54 0.37 16.02
C ASP A 44 5.51 -0.52 16.78
N ALA A 45 5.84 -1.75 17.04
CA ALA A 45 5.00 -2.66 17.82
C ALA A 45 4.79 -2.16 19.26
N ARG A 46 5.73 -1.38 19.79
CA ARG A 46 5.66 -0.85 21.16
C ARG A 46 4.41 0.00 21.43
N GLU A 47 3.95 0.76 20.43
CA GLU A 47 2.74 1.57 20.54
C GLU A 47 1.53 0.89 19.88
N ASN A 48 1.74 0.18 18.78
CA ASN A 48 0.66 -0.46 18.05
C ASN A 48 0.02 -1.62 18.81
N TYR A 49 0.81 -2.58 19.30
CA TYR A 49 0.24 -3.79 19.93
C TYR A 49 -0.56 -3.51 21.21
N PRO A 50 -0.09 -2.67 22.15
CA PRO A 50 -0.91 -2.32 23.30
C PRO A 50 -2.23 -1.65 22.88
N ALA A 51 -2.20 -0.71 21.92
CA ALA A 51 -3.38 -0.02 21.45
C ALA A 51 -4.37 -0.99 20.76
N TRP A 52 -3.88 -1.96 19.97
CA TRP A 52 -4.72 -2.96 19.33
C TRP A 52 -5.35 -3.91 20.34
N LEU A 53 -4.56 -4.42 21.29
CA LEU A 53 -5.04 -5.31 22.35
C LEU A 53 -6.05 -4.62 23.27
N GLU A 54 -5.84 -3.34 23.58
CA GLU A 54 -6.79 -2.53 24.35
C GLU A 54 -8.12 -2.38 23.59
N ALA A 55 -8.06 -2.03 22.31
CA ALA A 55 -9.25 -1.93 21.48
C ALA A 55 -10.00 -3.27 21.35
N ILE A 56 -9.28 -4.39 21.15
CA ILE A 56 -9.90 -5.72 21.14
C ILE A 56 -10.59 -6.01 22.47
N ARG A 57 -9.92 -5.79 23.59
CA ARG A 57 -10.48 -6.05 24.93
C ARG A 57 -11.71 -5.18 25.24
N SER A 58 -11.78 -3.99 24.68
CA SER A 58 -12.91 -3.06 24.85
C SER A 58 -14.08 -3.31 23.88
N ALA A 59 -13.96 -4.28 22.96
CA ALA A 59 -14.99 -4.57 21.98
C ALA A 59 -16.31 -5.02 22.63
N GLU A 60 -17.42 -4.48 22.15
CA GLU A 60 -18.77 -4.81 22.62
C GLU A 60 -19.59 -5.56 21.56
N LYS A 61 -19.34 -5.28 20.27
CA LYS A 61 -20.18 -5.78 19.15
C LYS A 61 -19.39 -6.63 18.17
N ASN A 62 -18.34 -6.04 17.57
CA ASN A 62 -17.59 -6.72 16.53
C ASN A 62 -16.11 -6.36 16.53
N VAL A 63 -15.29 -7.33 16.11
CA VAL A 63 -13.86 -7.17 15.83
C VAL A 63 -13.60 -7.74 14.44
N HIS A 64 -13.09 -6.90 13.52
CA HIS A 64 -12.60 -7.34 12.23
C HIS A 64 -11.08 -7.20 12.21
N PHE A 65 -10.36 -8.29 12.09
CA PHE A 65 -8.91 -8.32 12.12
C PHE A 65 -8.36 -9.02 10.88
N GLU A 66 -7.66 -8.28 10.03
CA GLU A 66 -6.93 -8.85 8.88
C GLU A 66 -5.43 -8.61 9.03
N ASN A 67 -4.66 -9.64 8.75
CA ASN A 67 -3.21 -9.52 8.81
C ASN A 67 -2.53 -10.51 7.86
N TYR A 68 -1.40 -10.08 7.26
CA TYR A 68 -0.63 -10.93 6.37
C TYR A 68 0.08 -12.08 7.11
N ILE A 69 0.71 -11.77 8.25
CA ILE A 69 1.39 -12.76 9.11
C ILE A 69 0.87 -12.58 10.55
N ILE A 70 0.37 -13.67 11.13
CA ILE A 70 0.14 -13.79 12.56
C ILE A 70 0.96 -15.00 13.02
N ARG A 71 2.00 -14.77 13.83
CA ARG A 71 2.91 -15.84 14.26
C ARG A 71 2.36 -16.61 15.45
N ASP A 72 2.65 -17.92 15.50
CA ASP A 72 2.38 -18.75 16.67
C ASP A 72 3.51 -18.61 17.70
N ASP A 73 3.71 -17.38 18.18
CA ASP A 73 4.68 -17.03 19.21
C ASP A 73 3.98 -16.36 20.41
N ASN A 74 4.76 -15.85 21.38
CA ASN A 74 4.19 -15.25 22.58
C ASN A 74 3.28 -14.06 22.29
N ILE A 75 3.61 -13.24 21.28
CA ILE A 75 2.77 -12.10 20.87
C ILE A 75 1.49 -12.62 20.20
N GLY A 76 1.61 -13.53 19.22
CA GLY A 76 0.43 -14.10 18.58
C GLY A 76 -0.53 -14.79 19.54
N LYS A 77 0.01 -15.46 20.58
CA LYS A 77 -0.83 -16.06 21.63
C LYS A 77 -1.61 -15.03 22.44
N GLN A 78 -1.00 -13.88 22.76
CA GLN A 78 -1.69 -12.78 23.46
C GLN A 78 -2.86 -12.24 22.61
N PHE A 79 -2.66 -12.10 21.29
CA PHE A 79 -3.74 -11.70 20.39
C PHE A 79 -4.83 -12.77 20.31
N ALA A 80 -4.46 -14.06 20.20
CA ALA A 80 -5.43 -15.15 20.19
C ALA A 80 -6.27 -15.18 21.49
N ASP A 81 -5.64 -15.02 22.64
CA ASP A 81 -6.33 -14.99 23.93
C ASP A 81 -7.34 -13.85 24.00
N ALA A 82 -6.96 -12.64 23.57
CA ALA A 82 -7.85 -11.48 23.57
C ALA A 82 -9.05 -11.66 22.61
N LEU A 83 -8.81 -12.17 21.40
CA LEU A 83 -9.85 -12.44 20.41
C LEU A 83 -10.83 -13.51 20.88
N ILE A 84 -10.32 -14.62 21.46
CA ILE A 84 -11.13 -15.71 22.00
C ILE A 84 -11.97 -15.23 23.21
N ALA A 85 -11.37 -14.42 24.10
CA ALA A 85 -12.10 -13.87 25.24
C ALA A 85 -13.31 -13.07 24.76
N LYS A 86 -13.14 -12.19 23.76
CA LYS A 86 -14.24 -11.38 23.22
C LYS A 86 -15.30 -12.19 22.47
N ALA A 87 -14.89 -13.22 21.73
CA ALA A 87 -15.84 -14.13 21.09
C ALA A 87 -16.71 -14.86 22.14
N LYS A 88 -16.11 -15.32 23.24
CA LYS A 88 -16.84 -15.95 24.36
C LYS A 88 -17.76 -14.99 25.11
N GLU A 89 -17.44 -13.68 25.13
CA GLU A 89 -18.30 -12.63 25.69
C GLU A 89 -19.48 -12.27 24.75
N GLY A 90 -19.52 -12.84 23.54
CA GLY A 90 -20.61 -12.65 22.59
C GLY A 90 -20.35 -11.64 21.50
N SER A 91 -19.15 -11.03 21.44
CA SER A 91 -18.75 -10.17 20.31
C SER A 91 -18.51 -11.02 19.05
N ARG A 92 -18.86 -10.49 17.88
CA ARG A 92 -18.57 -11.14 16.58
C ARG A 92 -17.13 -10.87 16.18
N VAL A 93 -16.27 -11.87 16.33
CA VAL A 93 -14.84 -11.76 16.05
C VAL A 93 -14.51 -12.47 14.75
N ARG A 94 -14.01 -11.72 13.75
CA ARG A 94 -13.60 -12.22 12.43
C ARG A 94 -12.12 -11.99 12.19
N VAL A 95 -11.40 -13.05 11.84
CA VAL A 95 -9.98 -13.02 11.52
C VAL A 95 -9.75 -13.49 10.09
N LEU A 96 -9.09 -12.66 9.30
CA LEU A 96 -8.69 -12.96 7.94
C LEU A 96 -7.17 -12.96 7.83
N TYR A 97 -6.60 -14.07 7.38
CA TYR A 97 -5.15 -14.21 7.23
C TYR A 97 -4.77 -14.70 5.83
N ASP A 98 -3.57 -14.37 5.40
CA ASP A 98 -3.04 -14.83 4.11
C ASP A 98 -2.41 -16.23 4.22
N TRP A 99 -2.76 -17.12 3.29
CA TRP A 99 -2.20 -18.47 3.26
C TRP A 99 -0.67 -18.49 3.20
N MET A 100 -0.07 -17.68 2.32
CA MET A 100 1.38 -17.63 2.13
C MET A 100 2.09 -16.97 3.32
N GLY A 101 1.48 -15.95 3.89
CA GLY A 101 1.99 -15.29 5.10
C GLY A 101 2.02 -16.23 6.31
N ALA A 102 1.06 -17.16 6.39
CA ALA A 102 0.94 -18.11 7.48
C ALA A 102 1.73 -19.42 7.27
N LEU A 103 2.13 -19.75 6.04
CA LEU A 103 2.59 -21.08 5.62
C LEU A 103 3.68 -21.70 6.51
N THR A 104 4.63 -20.91 6.97
CA THR A 104 5.75 -21.38 7.84
C THR A 104 5.78 -20.69 9.19
N GLU A 105 4.84 -19.78 9.44
CA GLU A 105 4.86 -18.87 10.58
C GLU A 105 3.82 -19.26 11.63
N THR A 106 2.76 -19.97 11.23
CA THR A 106 1.62 -20.26 12.09
C THR A 106 1.19 -21.71 11.98
N SER A 107 1.05 -22.38 13.11
CA SER A 107 0.61 -23.78 13.14
C SER A 107 -0.89 -23.93 12.83
N GLY A 108 -1.28 -25.08 12.26
CA GLY A 108 -2.69 -25.39 12.09
C GLY A 108 -3.46 -25.49 13.42
N SER A 109 -2.76 -25.81 14.52
CA SER A 109 -3.35 -25.82 15.87
C SER A 109 -3.70 -24.42 16.38
N TYR A 110 -2.94 -23.40 16.02
CA TYR A 110 -3.24 -22.01 16.33
C TYR A 110 -4.58 -21.56 15.74
N TRP A 111 -4.82 -21.88 14.46
CA TRP A 111 -6.08 -21.53 13.79
C TRP A 111 -7.27 -22.32 14.37
N ARG A 112 -7.10 -23.63 14.65
CA ARG A 112 -8.11 -24.43 15.33
C ARG A 112 -8.47 -23.84 16.70
N ARG A 113 -7.46 -23.45 17.49
CA ARG A 113 -7.68 -22.83 18.82
C ARG A 113 -8.56 -21.57 18.72
N LEU A 114 -8.35 -20.71 17.71
CA LEU A 114 -9.20 -19.54 17.47
C LEU A 114 -10.64 -19.96 17.13
N SER A 115 -10.80 -20.89 16.20
CA SER A 115 -12.13 -21.37 15.75
C SER A 115 -12.87 -22.08 16.88
N ASP A 116 -12.21 -22.94 17.65
CA ASP A 116 -12.78 -23.63 18.82
C ASP A 116 -13.17 -22.63 19.92
N GLY A 117 -12.49 -21.49 19.95
CA GLY A 117 -12.78 -20.38 20.86
C GLY A 117 -13.93 -19.47 20.43
N GLY A 118 -14.60 -19.77 19.28
CA GLY A 118 -15.73 -19.01 18.76
C GLY A 118 -15.35 -17.87 17.79
N VAL A 119 -14.09 -17.77 17.37
CA VAL A 119 -13.64 -16.79 16.38
C VAL A 119 -13.91 -17.31 14.97
N GLU A 120 -14.54 -16.51 14.12
CA GLU A 120 -14.66 -16.80 12.69
C GLU A 120 -13.33 -16.56 12.00
N VAL A 121 -12.68 -17.64 11.50
CA VAL A 121 -11.35 -17.58 10.86
C VAL A 121 -11.46 -17.95 9.39
N ARG A 122 -10.89 -17.12 8.51
CA ARG A 122 -10.78 -17.42 7.07
C ARG A 122 -9.35 -17.28 6.57
N CYS A 123 -8.99 -18.16 5.64
CA CYS A 123 -7.71 -18.17 4.94
C CYS A 123 -7.87 -17.53 3.55
N PHE A 124 -7.07 -16.52 3.24
CA PHE A 124 -7.11 -15.86 1.94
C PHE A 124 -6.20 -16.58 0.94
N ASN A 125 -6.76 -16.87 -0.24
CA ASN A 125 -6.09 -17.42 -1.41
C ASN A 125 -5.15 -18.61 -1.14
N PRO A 126 -5.60 -19.69 -0.49
CA PRO A 126 -4.84 -20.95 -0.50
C PRO A 126 -4.76 -21.51 -1.93
N PRO A 127 -3.74 -22.32 -2.27
CA PRO A 127 -3.68 -23.01 -3.54
C PRO A 127 -4.97 -23.81 -3.79
N SER A 128 -5.57 -23.62 -4.95
CA SER A 128 -6.83 -24.25 -5.33
C SER A 128 -6.83 -24.63 -6.80
N PHE A 129 -7.40 -25.78 -7.11
CA PHE A 129 -7.62 -26.21 -8.50
C PHE A 129 -8.58 -25.28 -9.26
N ASN A 130 -9.52 -24.64 -8.54
CA ASN A 130 -10.46 -23.70 -9.16
C ASN A 130 -9.83 -22.35 -9.52
N SER A 131 -8.69 -21.99 -8.91
CA SER A 131 -7.95 -20.77 -9.18
C SER A 131 -6.44 -21.04 -9.11
N PRO A 132 -5.85 -21.64 -10.16
CA PRO A 132 -4.46 -22.10 -10.12
C PRO A 132 -3.43 -20.97 -9.99
N LEU A 133 -3.80 -19.72 -10.32
CA LEU A 133 -2.99 -18.51 -10.11
C LEU A 133 -3.51 -17.60 -8.99
N GLY A 134 -4.64 -17.92 -8.38
CA GLY A 134 -5.22 -17.11 -7.31
C GLY A 134 -4.25 -16.90 -6.14
N TRP A 135 -3.45 -17.92 -5.83
CA TRP A 135 -2.42 -17.86 -4.78
C TRP A 135 -1.29 -16.86 -5.06
N VAL A 136 -1.16 -16.30 -6.26
CA VAL A 136 -0.17 -15.25 -6.59
C VAL A 136 -0.58 -13.91 -5.99
N SER A 137 -1.88 -13.61 -5.94
CA SER A 137 -2.41 -12.42 -5.29
C SER A 137 -2.45 -12.61 -3.77
N ARG A 138 -1.83 -11.70 -3.01
CA ARG A 138 -1.68 -11.80 -1.55
C ARG A 138 -2.54 -10.78 -0.82
N LEU A 139 -3.11 -11.19 0.32
CA LEU A 139 -3.70 -10.27 1.28
C LEU A 139 -2.57 -9.65 2.12
N HIS A 140 -2.00 -8.56 1.63
CA HIS A 140 -0.88 -7.92 2.33
C HIS A 140 -1.33 -6.82 3.30
N ARG A 141 -2.63 -6.68 3.54
CA ARG A 141 -3.23 -5.73 4.47
C ARG A 141 -2.92 -6.08 5.93
N LYS A 142 -2.88 -5.06 6.78
CA LYS A 142 -2.76 -5.16 8.22
C LYS A 142 -3.70 -4.13 8.82
N SER A 143 -4.91 -4.57 9.15
CA SER A 143 -5.92 -3.70 9.75
C SER A 143 -6.68 -4.38 10.88
N LEU A 144 -7.18 -3.57 11.78
CA LEU A 144 -8.09 -3.94 12.85
C LEU A 144 -9.18 -2.89 12.94
N SER A 145 -10.44 -3.30 12.96
CA SER A 145 -11.54 -2.40 13.33
C SER A 145 -12.37 -2.99 14.46
N VAL A 146 -12.82 -2.12 15.35
CA VAL A 146 -13.59 -2.51 16.54
C VAL A 146 -14.84 -1.66 16.63
N ASP A 147 -16.00 -2.32 16.75
CA ASP A 147 -17.33 -1.76 16.96
C ASP A 147 -17.75 -0.68 15.94
N ASN A 148 -17.11 -0.66 14.77
CA ASN A 148 -17.28 0.38 13.76
C ASN A 148 -16.98 1.80 14.29
N ARG A 149 -16.19 1.93 15.38
CA ARG A 149 -15.85 3.18 16.05
C ARG A 149 -14.39 3.57 15.94
N ILE A 150 -13.50 2.59 15.88
CA ILE A 150 -12.06 2.79 15.75
C ILE A 150 -11.51 1.80 14.75
N ALA A 151 -10.56 2.26 13.94
CA ALA A 151 -9.80 1.37 13.08
C ALA A 151 -8.30 1.68 13.17
N PHE A 152 -7.49 0.64 12.93
CA PHE A 152 -6.04 0.70 12.86
C PHE A 152 -5.61 0.24 11.48
N VAL A 153 -4.68 0.96 10.88
CA VAL A 153 -4.04 0.60 9.61
C VAL A 153 -2.53 0.74 9.77
N SER A 154 -1.77 -0.25 9.34
CA SER A 154 -0.33 -0.24 9.59
C SER A 154 0.49 -1.04 8.58
N GLY A 155 1.82 -0.96 8.70
CA GLY A 155 2.76 -1.87 8.08
C GLY A 155 3.00 -3.17 8.87
N LEU A 156 2.63 -3.19 10.17
CA LEU A 156 3.00 -4.23 11.12
C LEU A 156 2.22 -5.54 10.92
N CYS A 157 2.94 -6.65 10.93
CA CYS A 157 2.33 -7.95 11.18
C CYS A 157 2.38 -8.28 12.68
N VAL A 158 1.75 -9.39 13.10
CA VAL A 158 1.73 -9.83 14.50
C VAL A 158 2.79 -10.89 14.75
N GLY A 159 3.74 -10.58 15.62
CA GLY A 159 4.79 -11.51 16.02
C GLY A 159 5.91 -10.84 16.81
N GLN A 160 6.66 -11.68 17.55
CA GLN A 160 7.73 -11.23 18.43
C GLN A 160 8.83 -10.45 17.68
N MET A 161 9.10 -10.78 16.43
CA MET A 161 10.14 -10.10 15.65
C MET A 161 9.84 -8.61 15.42
N TRP A 162 8.55 -8.20 15.32
CA TRP A 162 8.16 -6.78 15.26
C TRP A 162 8.27 -6.10 16.61
N ALA A 163 8.03 -6.85 17.70
CA ALA A 163 8.17 -6.34 19.07
C ALA A 163 9.64 -6.23 19.52
N GLY A 164 10.56 -6.93 18.83
CA GLY A 164 11.95 -7.09 19.26
C GLY A 164 12.10 -8.14 20.34
N TYR A 165 13.32 -8.26 20.86
CA TYR A 165 13.68 -9.22 21.90
C TYR A 165 14.48 -8.47 22.99
N PRO A 166 13.81 -7.80 23.95
CA PRO A 166 14.48 -7.00 24.98
C PRO A 166 15.52 -7.79 25.76
N GLU A 167 15.27 -9.09 26.03
CA GLU A 167 16.17 -9.99 26.72
C GLU A 167 17.47 -10.29 25.96
N ARG A 168 17.54 -9.92 24.69
CA ARG A 168 18.70 -10.09 23.77
C ARG A 168 19.23 -8.76 23.27
N ASP A 169 18.72 -7.65 23.80
CA ASP A 169 19.03 -6.30 23.31
C ASP A 169 18.77 -6.10 21.80
N ILE A 170 17.73 -6.79 21.28
CA ILE A 170 17.28 -6.64 19.90
C ILE A 170 16.09 -5.69 19.87
N PRO A 171 16.25 -4.48 19.30
CA PRO A 171 15.17 -3.50 19.24
C PRO A 171 14.03 -3.96 18.33
N PRO A 172 12.81 -3.42 18.52
CA PRO A 172 11.67 -3.62 17.61
C PRO A 172 12.04 -3.32 16.16
N TRP A 173 11.34 -3.94 15.22
CA TRP A 173 11.37 -3.48 13.84
C TRP A 173 10.80 -2.07 13.76
N ARG A 174 11.42 -1.21 12.96
CA ARG A 174 10.91 0.12 12.71
C ARG A 174 9.75 0.04 11.74
N ASP A 175 8.55 0.31 12.23
CA ASP A 175 7.32 0.29 11.43
C ASP A 175 6.37 1.40 11.89
N THR A 176 5.30 1.64 11.14
CA THR A 176 4.36 2.72 11.42
C THR A 176 2.93 2.25 11.24
N GLY A 177 2.10 2.62 12.19
CA GLY A 177 0.66 2.47 12.14
C GLY A 177 -0.07 3.74 12.52
N ILE A 178 -1.36 3.74 12.34
CA ILE A 178 -2.28 4.80 12.75
C ILE A 178 -3.51 4.20 13.40
N ALA A 179 -4.07 4.95 14.34
CA ALA A 179 -5.43 4.74 14.84
C ALA A 179 -6.31 5.86 14.32
N VAL A 180 -7.47 5.53 13.76
CA VAL A 180 -8.42 6.48 13.19
C VAL A 180 -9.80 6.31 13.81
N ARG A 181 -10.51 7.41 14.01
CA ARG A 181 -11.92 7.45 14.42
C ARG A 181 -12.68 8.41 13.50
N GLY A 182 -13.98 8.28 13.47
CA GLY A 182 -14.85 9.10 12.63
C GLY A 182 -15.34 8.36 11.38
N PRO A 183 -15.99 9.06 10.45
CA PRO A 183 -16.67 8.46 9.29
C PRO A 183 -15.78 7.56 8.42
N VAL A 184 -14.47 7.78 8.37
CA VAL A 184 -13.50 6.98 7.61
C VAL A 184 -13.43 5.52 8.06
N VAL A 185 -13.84 5.19 9.29
CA VAL A 185 -13.87 3.82 9.80
C VAL A 185 -14.75 2.94 8.94
N ALA A 186 -15.84 3.48 8.38
CA ALA A 186 -16.71 2.74 7.46
C ALA A 186 -15.94 2.22 6.23
N ASP A 187 -15.04 3.01 5.66
CA ASP A 187 -14.27 2.61 4.49
C ASP A 187 -13.24 1.51 4.80
N VAL A 188 -12.66 1.53 6.03
CA VAL A 188 -11.79 0.44 6.50
C VAL A 188 -12.59 -0.85 6.67
N VAL A 189 -13.76 -0.77 7.32
CA VAL A 189 -14.67 -1.94 7.49
C VAL A 189 -15.15 -2.46 6.14
N GLN A 190 -15.52 -1.59 5.22
CA GLN A 190 -15.92 -1.96 3.87
C GLN A 190 -14.78 -2.64 3.09
N SER A 191 -13.53 -2.16 3.28
CA SER A 191 -12.35 -2.81 2.71
C SER A 191 -12.16 -4.22 3.25
N PHE A 192 -12.30 -4.42 4.56
CA PHE A 192 -12.27 -5.75 5.18
C PHE A 192 -13.40 -6.64 4.64
N SER A 193 -14.64 -6.13 4.61
CA SER A 193 -15.81 -6.87 4.13
C SER A 193 -15.64 -7.40 2.70
N ARG A 194 -15.04 -6.61 1.81
CA ARG A 194 -14.72 -7.04 0.44
C ARG A 194 -13.72 -8.20 0.41
N ALA A 195 -12.65 -8.12 1.21
CA ALA A 195 -11.66 -9.19 1.28
C ALA A 195 -12.25 -10.46 1.95
N TRP A 196 -13.13 -10.29 2.93
CA TRP A 196 -13.85 -11.37 3.59
C TRP A 196 -14.80 -12.12 2.65
N ALA A 197 -15.51 -11.38 1.79
CA ALA A 197 -16.46 -11.91 0.80
C ALA A 197 -15.76 -12.69 -0.33
N GLU A 198 -14.49 -12.40 -0.61
CA GLU A 198 -13.70 -13.11 -1.62
C GLU A 198 -13.50 -14.59 -1.27
N VAL A 199 -13.52 -14.92 0.02
CA VAL A 199 -13.17 -16.26 0.53
C VAL A 199 -14.31 -16.94 1.29
N GLY A 200 -15.55 -16.47 1.14
CA GLY A 200 -16.72 -17.08 1.75
C GLY A 200 -17.94 -16.15 1.78
N PRO A 201 -18.99 -16.46 2.53
CA PRO A 201 -20.19 -15.63 2.61
C PRO A 201 -19.89 -14.19 3.03
N GLU A 202 -20.63 -13.24 2.47
CA GLU A 202 -20.54 -11.82 2.81
C GLU A 202 -20.89 -11.57 4.28
N ILE A 203 -20.39 -10.45 4.82
CA ILE A 203 -20.86 -9.94 6.12
C ILE A 203 -22.28 -9.40 5.90
N PRO A 204 -23.25 -9.76 6.78
CA PRO A 204 -24.61 -9.23 6.69
C PRO A 204 -24.62 -7.70 6.63
N ALA A 205 -25.48 -7.13 5.78
CA ALA A 205 -25.51 -5.69 5.52
C ALA A 205 -25.85 -4.87 6.78
N ASP A 206 -26.62 -5.43 7.71
CA ASP A 206 -26.98 -4.81 8.99
C ASP A 206 -25.82 -4.75 10.00
N GLU A 207 -24.72 -5.49 9.74
CA GLU A 207 -23.48 -5.43 10.52
C GLU A 207 -22.50 -4.40 9.99
N LEU A 208 -22.68 -3.95 8.75
CA LEU A 208 -21.81 -2.96 8.12
C LEU A 208 -22.25 -1.54 8.51
N PRO A 209 -21.31 -0.64 8.81
CA PRO A 209 -21.64 0.72 9.18
C PRO A 209 -22.12 1.53 7.98
N ASP A 210 -23.17 2.32 8.17
CA ASP A 210 -23.43 3.46 7.31
C ASP A 210 -22.47 4.61 7.72
N GLN A 211 -21.66 5.07 6.78
CA GLN A 211 -20.68 6.13 7.01
C GLN A 211 -21.31 7.39 7.61
N LYS A 212 -22.53 7.71 7.21
CA LYS A 212 -23.26 8.89 7.72
C LYS A 212 -23.71 8.75 9.17
N SER A 213 -23.80 7.52 9.68
CA SER A 213 -24.20 7.24 11.07
C SER A 213 -23.02 7.31 12.05
N ILE A 214 -21.77 7.32 11.54
CA ILE A 214 -20.58 7.41 12.39
C ILE A 214 -20.36 8.86 12.80
N PRO A 215 -20.20 9.16 14.11
CA PRO A 215 -19.98 10.52 14.59
C PRO A 215 -18.72 11.16 14.01
N ILE A 216 -18.75 12.47 13.86
CA ILE A 216 -17.57 13.29 13.58
C ILE A 216 -16.69 13.31 14.83
N GLU A 217 -15.41 12.96 14.69
CA GLU A 217 -14.44 12.82 15.78
C GLU A 217 -13.30 13.85 15.72
N GLY A 218 -13.29 14.70 14.67
CA GLY A 218 -12.24 15.70 14.49
C GLY A 218 -12.36 16.46 13.19
N ALA A 219 -11.24 17.09 12.77
CA ALA A 219 -11.17 17.90 11.57
C ALA A 219 -10.14 17.39 10.55
N VAL A 220 -9.81 16.11 10.59
CA VAL A 220 -8.85 15.51 9.67
C VAL A 220 -9.57 14.95 8.46
N ASP A 221 -9.05 15.29 7.29
CA ASP A 221 -9.53 14.81 6.00
C ASP A 221 -8.63 13.65 5.52
N MET A 222 -9.24 12.53 5.15
CA MET A 222 -8.46 11.36 4.74
C MET A 222 -9.20 10.47 3.73
N ARG A 223 -8.44 9.63 3.04
CA ARG A 223 -8.92 8.62 2.08
C ARG A 223 -8.42 7.25 2.47
N VAL A 224 -9.27 6.25 2.42
CA VAL A 224 -8.87 4.85 2.55
C VAL A 224 -8.65 4.25 1.16
N LEU A 225 -7.45 3.81 0.92
CA LEU A 225 -7.01 3.21 -0.32
C LEU A 225 -7.05 1.68 -0.18
N GLY A 226 -8.26 1.14 -0.23
CA GLY A 226 -8.48 -0.31 -0.20
C GLY A 226 -8.16 -0.91 -1.56
N HIS A 227 -6.89 -1.16 -1.83
CA HIS A 227 -6.42 -1.68 -3.11
C HIS A 227 -6.79 -3.16 -3.27
N VAL A 228 -7.36 -3.48 -4.42
CA VAL A 228 -7.60 -4.83 -4.93
C VAL A 228 -6.62 -5.06 -6.09
N ALA A 229 -6.12 -6.28 -6.26
CA ALA A 229 -5.21 -6.62 -7.35
C ALA A 229 -5.69 -6.06 -8.70
N ALA A 230 -4.76 -5.58 -9.52
CA ALA A 230 -4.97 -4.97 -10.84
C ALA A 230 -5.69 -3.61 -10.89
N THR A 231 -5.99 -2.94 -9.76
CA THR A 231 -6.66 -1.63 -9.78
C THR A 231 -5.71 -0.44 -9.84
N ALA A 232 -4.45 -0.59 -9.42
CA ALA A 232 -3.37 0.40 -9.47
C ALA A 232 -3.71 1.80 -8.89
N GLY A 233 -4.70 1.90 -7.99
CA GLY A 233 -5.15 3.19 -7.43
C GLY A 233 -4.04 3.90 -6.66
N LEU A 234 -3.36 3.20 -5.77
CA LEU A 234 -2.24 3.76 -5.02
C LEU A 234 -1.09 4.19 -5.95
N TYR A 235 -0.73 3.36 -6.92
CA TYR A 235 0.33 3.69 -7.88
C TYR A 235 0.07 5.01 -8.62
N ARG A 236 -1.18 5.23 -9.08
CA ARG A 236 -1.56 6.49 -9.72
C ARG A 236 -1.52 7.67 -8.76
N LEU A 237 -1.94 7.47 -7.51
CA LEU A 237 -1.87 8.51 -6.48
C LEU A 237 -0.42 8.88 -6.16
N GLU A 238 0.46 7.90 -5.96
CA GLU A 238 1.88 8.13 -5.69
C GLU A 238 2.58 8.87 -6.85
N GLN A 239 2.27 8.52 -8.09
CA GLN A 239 2.77 9.26 -9.25
C GLN A 239 2.26 10.71 -9.26
N LEU A 240 0.98 10.91 -8.95
CA LEU A 240 0.38 12.24 -8.93
C LEU A 240 0.99 13.11 -7.81
N ILE A 241 1.22 12.54 -6.63
CA ILE A 241 1.90 13.22 -5.52
C ILE A 241 3.33 13.60 -5.91
N ALA A 242 4.07 12.68 -6.54
CA ALA A 242 5.45 12.96 -7.01
C ALA A 242 5.49 14.12 -8.03
N VAL A 243 4.48 14.24 -8.89
CA VAL A 243 4.39 15.32 -9.88
C VAL A 243 3.94 16.65 -9.26
N LEU A 244 3.11 16.61 -8.20
CA LEU A 244 2.51 17.81 -7.60
C LEU A 244 3.26 18.36 -6.39
N ALA A 245 4.20 17.60 -5.83
CA ALA A 245 5.05 18.06 -4.73
C ALA A 245 5.85 19.30 -5.17
N GLN A 246 5.92 20.30 -4.29
CA GLN A 246 6.56 21.60 -4.59
C GLN A 246 7.81 21.88 -3.75
N LYS A 247 7.89 21.31 -2.54
CA LYS A 247 8.97 21.58 -1.58
C LYS A 247 9.65 20.30 -1.11
N THR A 248 8.86 19.35 -0.62
CA THR A 248 9.37 18.13 0.00
C THR A 248 8.57 16.92 -0.44
N LEU A 249 9.25 15.80 -0.66
CA LEU A 249 8.64 14.48 -0.82
C LEU A 249 9.54 13.45 -0.14
N TRP A 250 9.15 13.01 1.07
CA TRP A 250 9.95 12.09 1.87
C TRP A 250 9.24 10.74 1.98
N LEU A 251 9.94 9.70 1.59
CA LEU A 251 9.42 8.34 1.43
C LEU A 251 10.18 7.39 2.34
N THR A 252 9.46 6.52 3.05
CA THR A 252 10.03 5.35 3.73
C THR A 252 9.45 4.09 3.12
N ASP A 253 10.29 3.15 2.73
CA ASP A 253 9.83 1.90 2.12
C ASP A 253 10.72 0.72 2.46
N ALA A 254 10.09 -0.39 2.87
CA ALA A 254 10.79 -1.62 3.25
C ALA A 254 11.38 -2.38 2.06
N TYR A 255 10.75 -2.31 0.88
CA TYR A 255 11.11 -3.09 -0.31
C TYR A 255 10.97 -2.25 -1.58
N PHE A 256 11.67 -1.11 -1.61
CA PHE A 256 11.64 -0.20 -2.76
C PHE A 256 12.13 -0.87 -4.04
N VAL A 257 11.26 -0.94 -5.02
CA VAL A 257 11.53 -1.33 -6.41
C VAL A 257 10.70 -0.45 -7.33
N GLY A 258 11.15 0.78 -7.52
CA GLY A 258 10.45 1.72 -8.39
C GLY A 258 10.32 1.18 -9.82
N THR A 259 9.12 1.28 -10.38
CA THR A 259 8.95 1.13 -11.84
C THR A 259 9.64 2.29 -12.54
N THR A 260 9.99 2.11 -13.81
CA THR A 260 10.65 3.17 -14.60
C THR A 260 9.87 4.49 -14.55
N SER A 261 8.55 4.44 -14.70
CA SER A 261 7.70 5.65 -14.67
C SER A 261 7.66 6.32 -13.30
N TYR A 262 7.64 5.55 -12.20
CA TYR A 262 7.69 6.13 -10.85
C TYR A 262 9.06 6.74 -10.53
N VAL A 263 10.15 6.05 -10.90
CA VAL A 263 11.51 6.58 -10.79
C VAL A 263 11.66 7.88 -11.59
N GLN A 264 11.11 7.97 -12.80
CA GLN A 264 11.12 9.20 -13.59
C GLN A 264 10.32 10.33 -12.93
N ALA A 265 9.18 10.05 -12.30
CA ALA A 265 8.42 11.05 -11.56
C ALA A 265 9.22 11.61 -10.37
N LEU A 266 9.89 10.76 -9.58
CA LEU A 266 10.75 11.18 -8.47
C LEU A 266 11.96 12.00 -8.95
N ARG A 267 12.57 11.58 -10.06
CA ARG A 267 13.67 12.31 -10.71
C ARG A 267 13.22 13.69 -11.18
N GLY A 268 12.08 13.76 -11.86
CA GLY A 268 11.50 15.03 -12.31
C GLY A 268 11.30 15.99 -11.14
N ALA A 269 10.65 15.54 -10.07
CA ALA A 269 10.45 16.35 -8.87
C ALA A 269 11.78 16.88 -8.29
N ALA A 270 12.80 16.02 -8.15
CA ALA A 270 14.11 16.42 -7.64
C ALA A 270 14.81 17.43 -8.57
N MET A 271 14.75 17.24 -9.89
CA MET A 271 15.31 18.16 -10.89
C MET A 271 14.59 19.51 -10.90
N ASP A 272 13.30 19.55 -10.54
CA ASP A 272 12.51 20.78 -10.37
C ASP A 272 12.74 21.46 -9.00
N GLY A 273 13.66 20.93 -8.16
CA GLY A 273 14.09 21.53 -6.90
C GLY A 273 13.32 21.04 -5.67
N VAL A 274 12.49 20.01 -5.78
CA VAL A 274 11.84 19.37 -4.63
C VAL A 274 12.89 18.56 -3.83
N ASP A 275 12.91 18.71 -2.51
CA ASP A 275 13.72 17.87 -1.62
C ASP A 275 13.10 16.47 -1.55
N VAL A 276 13.52 15.59 -2.47
CA VAL A 276 13.05 14.19 -2.52
C VAL A 276 14.00 13.30 -1.73
N ARG A 277 13.46 12.63 -0.70
CA ARG A 277 14.24 11.70 0.15
C ARG A 277 13.60 10.31 0.16
N LEU A 278 14.45 9.30 0.17
CA LEU A 278 14.04 7.90 0.25
C LEU A 278 14.81 7.19 1.37
N LEU A 279 14.12 6.75 2.41
CA LEU A 279 14.65 5.95 3.49
C LEU A 279 14.30 4.47 3.27
N VAL A 280 15.32 3.60 3.28
CA VAL A 280 15.20 2.17 2.99
C VAL A 280 15.98 1.33 4.01
N PRO A 281 15.73 0.01 4.12
CA PRO A 281 16.50 -0.86 4.99
C PRO A 281 17.99 -0.87 4.61
N GLY A 282 18.85 -0.83 5.63
CA GLY A 282 20.29 -0.98 5.48
C GLY A 282 20.78 -2.42 5.56
N SER A 283 21.85 -2.64 6.34
CA SER A 283 22.48 -3.98 6.48
C SER A 283 21.66 -5.00 7.24
N SER A 284 20.71 -4.54 8.07
CA SER A 284 19.82 -5.39 8.89
C SER A 284 18.57 -5.86 8.14
N GLY A 285 18.42 -5.49 6.85
CA GLY A 285 17.33 -6.00 6.01
C GLY A 285 17.32 -7.52 5.97
N ASP A 286 16.13 -8.10 6.00
CA ASP A 286 15.92 -9.56 6.00
C ASP A 286 16.40 -10.26 4.71
N LEU A 287 16.65 -9.51 3.64
CA LEU A 287 17.13 -9.98 2.34
C LEU A 287 18.52 -9.41 2.00
N LYS A 288 19.54 -9.77 2.77
CA LYS A 288 20.92 -9.25 2.63
C LYS A 288 21.51 -9.39 1.22
N PHE A 289 21.16 -10.45 0.49
CA PHE A 289 21.64 -10.68 -0.88
C PHE A 289 21.03 -9.70 -1.90
N LEU A 290 19.91 -9.03 -1.58
CA LEU A 290 19.29 -8.04 -2.45
C LEU A 290 19.91 -6.63 -2.31
N ARG A 291 20.70 -6.37 -1.26
CA ARG A 291 21.29 -5.06 -1.01
C ARG A 291 22.12 -4.52 -2.19
N PRO A 292 23.00 -5.31 -2.85
CA PRO A 292 23.72 -4.83 -4.03
C PRO A 292 22.79 -4.46 -5.19
N ILE A 293 21.71 -5.25 -5.37
CA ILE A 293 20.69 -5.03 -6.41
C ILE A 293 19.89 -3.75 -6.11
N SER A 294 19.48 -3.56 -4.85
CA SER A 294 18.79 -2.35 -4.41
C SER A 294 19.64 -1.10 -4.64
N ARG A 295 20.92 -1.16 -4.27
CA ARG A 295 21.85 -0.04 -4.46
C ARG A 295 22.08 0.30 -5.94
N ALA A 296 22.09 -0.69 -6.84
CA ALA A 296 22.13 -0.45 -8.27
C ALA A 296 20.92 0.35 -8.76
N GLY A 297 19.72 0.07 -8.19
CA GLY A 297 18.49 0.80 -8.48
C GLY A 297 18.45 2.24 -7.96
N TYR A 298 19.34 2.64 -7.01
CA TYR A 298 19.39 4.01 -6.50
C TYR A 298 20.13 4.98 -7.43
N ARG A 299 21.00 4.46 -8.28
CA ARG A 299 21.84 5.30 -9.14
C ARG A 299 21.08 6.36 -9.93
N PRO A 300 20.02 6.02 -10.71
CA PRO A 300 19.28 7.04 -11.46
C PRO A 300 18.60 8.07 -10.56
N LEU A 301 18.23 7.71 -9.33
CA LEU A 301 17.66 8.63 -8.34
C LEU A 301 18.73 9.60 -7.84
N LEU A 302 19.90 9.09 -7.43
CA LEU A 302 21.02 9.89 -6.94
C LEU A 302 21.56 10.86 -8.02
N GLU A 303 21.64 10.42 -9.30
CA GLU A 303 22.04 11.27 -10.42
C GLU A 303 21.08 12.45 -10.67
N ALA A 304 19.83 12.33 -10.26
CA ALA A 304 18.83 13.41 -10.37
C ALA A 304 18.72 14.28 -9.10
N GLY A 305 19.51 14.01 -8.06
CA GLY A 305 19.50 14.77 -6.82
C GLY A 305 18.55 14.23 -5.74
N VAL A 306 17.91 13.08 -5.96
CA VAL A 306 17.17 12.39 -4.89
C VAL A 306 18.14 11.89 -3.83
N ARG A 307 17.86 12.17 -2.56
CA ARG A 307 18.69 11.73 -1.44
C ARG A 307 18.21 10.38 -0.95
N VAL A 308 19.10 9.40 -0.86
CA VAL A 308 18.80 8.04 -0.43
C VAL A 308 19.49 7.74 0.88
N PHE A 309 18.77 7.20 1.85
CA PHE A 309 19.27 6.88 3.18
C PHE A 309 19.05 5.40 3.48
N GLU A 310 20.05 4.72 4.05
CA GLU A 310 19.96 3.37 4.57
C GLU A 310 19.83 3.38 6.09
N TRP A 311 18.80 2.76 6.62
CA TRP A 311 18.52 2.61 8.06
C TRP A 311 19.58 1.73 8.76
N ASN A 312 20.12 2.17 9.88
CA ASN A 312 21.16 1.48 10.63
C ASN A 312 20.66 0.58 11.77
N GLY A 313 19.39 0.69 12.16
CA GLY A 313 18.78 -0.10 13.24
C GLY A 313 18.42 -1.53 12.85
N SER A 314 17.46 -2.10 13.55
CA SER A 314 16.78 -3.35 13.18
C SER A 314 16.10 -3.22 11.82
N MET A 315 15.32 -4.22 11.38
CA MET A 315 14.59 -4.13 10.10
C MET A 315 13.71 -2.87 10.05
N LEU A 316 13.87 -2.07 9.00
CA LEU A 316 12.94 -1.01 8.63
C LEU A 316 11.83 -1.61 7.78
N HIS A 317 10.61 -1.63 8.30
CA HIS A 317 9.47 -2.24 7.61
C HIS A 317 8.32 -1.25 7.34
N ALA A 318 8.46 0.03 7.72
CA ALA A 318 7.49 1.09 7.48
C ALA A 318 7.26 1.37 5.98
N LYS A 319 6.04 1.76 5.63
CA LYS A 319 5.64 2.20 4.30
C LYS A 319 4.90 3.52 4.46
N THR A 320 5.65 4.62 4.40
CA THR A 320 5.10 5.96 4.63
C THR A 320 5.55 6.93 3.56
N ALA A 321 4.76 7.98 3.38
CA ALA A 321 5.12 9.12 2.57
C ALA A 321 4.63 10.40 3.23
N VAL A 322 5.37 11.50 3.08
CA VAL A 322 4.93 12.83 3.46
C VAL A 322 5.36 13.84 2.39
N ALA A 323 4.46 14.75 2.03
CA ALA A 323 4.71 15.74 0.99
C ALA A 323 4.28 17.15 1.46
N ASP A 324 5.16 18.13 1.26
CA ASP A 324 4.94 19.57 1.47
C ASP A 324 4.38 19.96 2.84
N GLY A 325 4.56 19.12 3.88
CA GLY A 325 4.03 19.32 5.22
C GLY A 325 2.49 19.38 5.30
N ARG A 326 1.78 18.77 4.33
CA ARG A 326 0.32 18.83 4.27
C ARG A 326 -0.38 17.55 3.83
N TRP A 327 0.32 16.66 3.21
CA TRP A 327 -0.16 15.35 2.79
C TRP A 327 0.73 14.25 3.38
N ALA A 328 0.13 13.18 3.86
CA ALA A 328 0.86 12.02 4.35
C ALA A 328 0.15 10.71 3.99
N ARG A 329 0.89 9.61 3.93
CA ARG A 329 0.37 8.26 3.74
C ARG A 329 0.99 7.29 4.72
N VAL A 330 0.17 6.41 5.28
CA VAL A 330 0.58 5.27 6.12
C VAL A 330 -0.20 4.04 5.69
N GLY A 331 0.45 2.89 5.56
CA GLY A 331 -0.25 1.66 5.22
C GLY A 331 0.64 0.45 4.98
N SER A 332 0.12 -0.49 4.22
CA SER A 332 0.76 -1.78 3.95
C SER A 332 1.54 -1.83 2.64
N SER A 333 1.33 -0.88 1.73
CA SER A 333 1.84 -0.91 0.36
C SER A 333 3.30 -0.52 0.26
N ASN A 334 4.12 -1.41 -0.27
CA ASN A 334 5.47 -1.07 -0.68
C ASN A 334 5.48 -0.37 -2.05
N LEU A 335 6.52 0.44 -2.28
CA LEU A 335 6.74 1.14 -3.54
C LEU A 335 7.34 0.17 -4.58
N ASN A 336 6.56 -0.85 -4.95
CA ASN A 336 6.94 -1.86 -5.94
C ASN A 336 5.73 -2.44 -6.68
N LEU A 337 6.01 -3.13 -7.78
CA LEU A 337 4.98 -3.66 -8.67
C LEU A 337 4.08 -4.70 -8.00
N ALA A 338 4.61 -5.50 -7.06
CA ALA A 338 3.82 -6.52 -6.37
C ALA A 338 2.71 -5.88 -5.52
N SER A 339 3.02 -4.82 -4.77
CA SER A 339 2.01 -4.06 -4.01
C SER A 339 1.06 -3.29 -4.93
N TRP A 340 1.57 -2.73 -6.03
CA TRP A 340 0.74 -1.88 -6.91
C TRP A 340 -0.23 -2.64 -7.82
N LEU A 341 0.08 -3.88 -8.18
CA LEU A 341 -0.73 -4.66 -9.13
C LEU A 341 -1.13 -6.05 -8.64
N GLY A 342 -0.35 -6.66 -7.74
CA GLY A 342 -0.53 -8.06 -7.37
C GLY A 342 -1.26 -8.27 -6.05
N ASN A 343 -1.06 -7.41 -5.07
CA ASN A 343 -1.56 -7.61 -3.73
C ASN A 343 -2.87 -6.88 -3.45
N TRP A 344 -3.56 -7.35 -2.43
CA TRP A 344 -4.58 -6.59 -1.72
C TRP A 344 -3.88 -5.79 -0.63
N GLU A 345 -3.92 -4.48 -0.73
CA GLU A 345 -3.24 -3.55 0.17
C GLU A 345 -4.25 -2.59 0.81
N LEU A 346 -3.85 -1.98 1.92
CA LEU A 346 -4.64 -0.97 2.60
C LEU A 346 -3.74 0.15 3.08
N ASP A 347 -4.02 1.36 2.59
CA ASP A 347 -3.32 2.58 2.97
C ASP A 347 -4.33 3.67 3.33
N VAL A 348 -3.88 4.62 4.13
CA VAL A 348 -4.64 5.84 4.43
C VAL A 348 -3.80 7.03 3.99
N ALA A 349 -4.36 7.83 3.10
CA ALA A 349 -3.80 9.13 2.71
C ALA A 349 -4.52 10.23 3.48
N VAL A 350 -3.76 11.10 4.12
CA VAL A 350 -4.23 12.14 5.06
C VAL A 350 -3.88 13.51 4.52
N GLU A 351 -4.86 14.40 4.47
CA GLU A 351 -4.69 15.79 4.08
C GLU A 351 -4.87 16.70 5.33
N ASN A 352 -3.80 16.80 6.13
CA ASN A 352 -3.82 17.56 7.37
C ASN A 352 -2.42 18.09 7.73
N LEU A 353 -2.31 19.39 8.03
CA LEU A 353 -1.02 20.03 8.34
C LEU A 353 -0.39 19.49 9.64
N GLY A 354 -1.19 19.29 10.68
CA GLY A 354 -0.69 18.82 11.98
C GLY A 354 -0.12 17.41 11.88
N PHE A 355 -0.88 16.49 11.27
CA PHE A 355 -0.45 15.12 11.07
C PHE A 355 0.75 15.01 10.11
N ALA A 356 0.74 15.77 9.00
CA ALA A 356 1.87 15.78 8.09
C ALA A 356 3.15 16.28 8.78
N HIS A 357 3.06 17.30 9.62
CA HIS A 357 4.19 17.77 10.41
C HIS A 357 4.70 16.71 11.41
N GLU A 358 3.80 16.00 12.09
CA GLU A 358 4.17 14.88 12.97
C GLU A 358 4.92 13.78 12.20
N MET A 359 4.46 13.47 10.98
CA MET A 359 5.12 12.52 10.08
C MET A 359 6.50 13.02 9.63
N GLU A 360 6.66 14.31 9.33
CA GLU A 360 7.96 14.92 9.02
C GLU A 360 8.93 14.81 10.19
N GLN A 361 8.48 15.12 11.41
CA GLN A 361 9.30 14.98 12.62
C GLN A 361 9.73 13.53 12.86
N MET A 362 8.82 12.58 12.69
CA MET A 362 9.15 11.16 12.78
C MET A 362 10.19 10.76 11.73
N TYR A 363 10.02 11.21 10.48
CA TYR A 363 10.96 10.91 9.39
C TYR A 363 12.36 11.46 9.68
N LEU A 364 12.46 12.70 10.18
CA LEU A 364 13.74 13.31 10.55
C LEU A 364 14.42 12.55 11.70
N GLN A 365 13.66 12.12 12.72
CA GLN A 365 14.18 11.27 13.79
C GLN A 365 14.70 9.91 13.26
N ASP A 366 14.03 9.35 12.26
CA ASP A 366 14.50 8.13 11.61
C ASP A 366 15.82 8.37 10.85
N LEU A 367 15.99 9.54 10.22
CA LEU A 367 17.24 9.90 9.56
C LEU A 367 18.44 10.04 10.52
N ASP A 368 18.23 10.39 11.79
CA ASP A 368 19.29 10.45 12.80
C ASP A 368 19.98 9.09 13.01
N ASN A 369 19.27 7.98 12.67
CA ASN A 369 19.80 6.62 12.69
C ASN A 369 19.91 6.02 11.28
N ALA A 370 20.24 6.82 10.30
CA ALA A 370 20.40 6.39 8.92
C ALA A 370 21.73 6.89 8.31
N THR A 371 22.19 6.21 7.28
CA THR A 371 23.39 6.59 6.53
C THR A 371 23.01 7.04 5.14
N GLU A 372 23.37 8.26 4.77
CA GLU A 372 23.15 8.77 3.42
C GLU A 372 24.05 8.06 2.40
N ILE A 373 23.47 7.71 1.27
CA ILE A 373 24.15 7.04 0.17
C ILE A 373 24.47 8.08 -0.91
N VAL A 374 25.71 8.13 -1.34
CA VAL A 374 26.18 9.05 -2.38
C VAL A 374 26.88 8.31 -3.51
N LEU A 375 27.01 8.99 -4.65
CA LEU A 375 27.84 8.53 -5.76
C LEU A 375 29.30 8.95 -5.49
N SER A 376 30.24 7.99 -5.67
CA SER A 376 31.68 8.35 -5.66
C SER A 376 32.08 9.11 -6.90
N GLU A 377 33.29 9.69 -6.89
CA GLU A 377 33.95 10.29 -8.07
C GLU A 377 33.99 9.34 -9.28
N LYS A 378 33.97 8.01 -9.03
CA LYS A 378 33.88 6.98 -10.07
C LYS A 378 32.44 6.53 -10.33
N ASN A 379 31.42 7.33 -9.96
CA ASN A 379 30.00 6.99 -10.07
C ASN A 379 29.61 5.65 -9.42
N ARG A 380 30.26 5.28 -8.30
CA ARG A 380 29.90 4.12 -7.49
C ARG A 380 29.04 4.56 -6.31
N VAL A 381 28.04 3.75 -5.97
CA VAL A 381 27.16 4.00 -4.83
C VAL A 381 27.83 3.53 -3.54
N HIS A 382 28.04 4.42 -2.58
CA HIS A 382 28.50 4.09 -1.24
C HIS A 382 27.99 5.04 -0.13
N PRO A 383 28.15 4.63 1.14
CA PRO A 383 27.81 5.50 2.28
C PRO A 383 28.71 6.73 2.35
N VAL A 384 28.19 7.86 2.82
CA VAL A 384 28.96 9.10 3.11
C VAL A 384 29.87 8.89 4.31
N GLU A 385 29.39 8.16 5.32
CA GLU A 385 30.17 7.78 6.49
C GLU A 385 30.08 6.26 6.69
N GLU A 386 31.19 5.65 7.10
CA GLU A 386 31.12 4.30 7.64
C GLU A 386 30.28 4.35 8.93
N PRO A 387 29.29 3.45 9.10
CA PRO A 387 28.53 3.42 10.33
C PRO A 387 29.49 3.22 11.48
N LYS A 388 29.53 4.17 12.44
CA LYS A 388 30.22 3.94 13.73
C LYS A 388 29.74 2.59 14.22
N PRO A 389 30.64 1.66 14.60
CA PRO A 389 30.22 0.37 15.09
C PRO A 389 29.28 0.62 16.26
N SER A 390 28.00 0.35 16.07
CA SER A 390 27.03 0.23 17.14
C SER A 390 27.65 -0.73 18.17
N PRO A 391 27.58 -0.45 19.49
CA PRO A 391 28.15 -1.33 20.49
C PRO A 391 27.63 -2.73 20.17
N ARG A 392 28.53 -3.59 19.76
CA ARG A 392 28.40 -4.95 19.27
C ARG A 392 26.96 -5.47 19.36
N SER A 393 26.19 -5.33 18.28
CA SER A 393 25.09 -6.27 18.05
C SER A 393 25.78 -7.64 18.00
N HIS A 394 25.72 -8.36 19.11
CA HIS A 394 26.15 -9.74 19.11
C HIS A 394 25.48 -10.39 17.90
N ARG A 395 26.29 -10.90 16.98
CA ARG A 395 25.87 -11.87 15.99
C ARG A 395 25.18 -13.00 16.79
N ALA A 396 23.92 -12.77 17.15
CA ALA A 396 23.05 -13.86 17.43
C ALA A 396 23.09 -14.68 16.14
N ALA A 397 23.73 -15.81 16.19
CA ALA A 397 23.56 -16.82 15.18
C ALA A 397 22.06 -17.02 15.06
N MET A 398 21.45 -16.32 14.11
CA MET A 398 20.11 -16.64 13.67
C MET A 398 20.24 -18.07 13.20
N GLY A 399 19.76 -19.00 14.02
CA GLY A 399 19.53 -20.34 13.58
C GLY A 399 18.85 -20.22 12.22
N SER A 400 19.34 -20.95 11.23
CA SER A 400 18.85 -20.91 9.86
C SER A 400 17.40 -21.43 9.80
N GLY A 401 16.49 -20.69 10.42
CA GLY A 401 15.07 -20.81 10.13
C GLY A 401 14.91 -20.33 8.71
N LYS A 402 14.71 -21.24 7.78
CA LYS A 402 14.34 -20.99 6.38
C LYS A 402 12.97 -20.32 6.35
N SER A 403 12.85 -19.07 6.81
CA SER A 403 11.62 -18.30 6.70
C SER A 403 11.73 -17.28 5.56
N GLY A 404 11.77 -17.81 4.34
CA GLY A 404 11.52 -16.98 3.18
C GLY A 404 10.04 -16.99 2.86
N SER A 405 9.28 -15.96 3.21
CA SER A 405 7.92 -15.86 2.66
C SER A 405 8.01 -15.78 1.13
N ALA A 406 7.18 -16.54 0.41
CA ALA A 406 7.20 -16.56 -1.07
C ALA A 406 6.85 -15.17 -1.66
N GLY A 407 6.20 -14.28 -0.91
CA GLY A 407 6.08 -12.87 -1.29
C GLY A 407 7.44 -12.16 -1.40
N ARG A 408 8.43 -12.57 -0.64
CA ARG A 408 9.82 -12.12 -0.75
C ARG A 408 10.51 -12.69 -2.00
N LEU A 409 10.23 -13.95 -2.35
CA LEU A 409 10.74 -14.60 -3.56
C LEU A 409 10.11 -14.02 -4.83
N THR A 410 8.80 -13.74 -4.83
CA THR A 410 8.12 -13.11 -5.98
C THR A 410 8.55 -11.66 -6.18
N ALA A 411 8.71 -10.86 -5.12
CA ALA A 411 9.29 -9.52 -5.23
C ALA A 411 10.74 -9.58 -5.75
N GLY A 412 11.52 -10.57 -5.33
CA GLY A 412 12.88 -10.82 -5.84
C GLY A 412 12.90 -11.24 -7.31
N ALA A 413 12.03 -12.18 -7.72
CA ALA A 413 11.93 -12.66 -9.09
C ALA A 413 11.45 -11.58 -10.07
N ILE A 414 10.46 -10.76 -9.67
CA ILE A 414 9.98 -9.62 -10.48
C ILE A 414 11.09 -8.55 -10.62
N ARG A 415 11.89 -8.34 -9.58
CA ARG A 415 13.02 -7.43 -9.59
C ARG A 415 14.10 -7.88 -10.59
N VAL A 416 14.49 -9.14 -10.55
CA VAL A 416 15.44 -9.72 -11.51
C VAL A 416 14.86 -9.67 -12.93
N GLY A 417 13.58 -10.00 -13.13
CA GLY A 417 12.91 -9.92 -14.42
C GLY A 417 12.87 -8.50 -14.97
N ASN A 418 12.58 -7.48 -14.15
CA ASN A 418 12.59 -6.08 -14.57
C ASN A 418 14.00 -5.57 -14.87
N THR A 419 15.02 -5.97 -14.10
CA THR A 419 16.42 -5.58 -14.34
C THR A 419 16.96 -6.24 -15.62
N VAL A 420 16.65 -7.51 -15.84
CA VAL A 420 17.00 -8.21 -17.09
C VAL A 420 16.21 -7.67 -18.28
N GLY A 421 14.91 -7.39 -18.12
CA GLY A 421 14.09 -6.77 -19.15
C GLY A 421 14.58 -5.37 -19.54
N ALA A 422 14.93 -4.53 -18.55
CA ALA A 422 15.50 -3.20 -18.78
C ALA A 422 16.91 -3.27 -19.42
N ALA A 423 17.70 -4.27 -19.08
CA ALA A 423 19.01 -4.51 -19.66
C ALA A 423 18.93 -4.96 -21.14
N ILE A 424 17.89 -5.70 -21.50
CA ILE A 424 17.65 -6.15 -22.89
C ILE A 424 17.12 -5.01 -23.75
N THR A 425 16.30 -4.11 -23.19
CA THR A 425 15.59 -3.07 -23.95
C THR A 425 16.28 -1.70 -23.93
N ASN A 426 17.16 -1.43 -22.99
CA ASN A 426 17.75 -0.09 -22.82
C ASN A 426 19.30 -0.12 -22.86
N ARG A 427 19.86 0.19 -24.03
CA ARG A 427 21.32 0.19 -24.31
C ARG A 427 22.14 1.24 -23.53
N LEU A 428 21.56 2.06 -22.68
CA LEU A 428 22.21 3.32 -22.24
C LEU A 428 22.71 3.37 -20.78
N VAL A 429 22.42 2.41 -19.89
CA VAL A 429 22.90 2.51 -18.48
C VAL A 429 23.16 1.12 -17.88
N LEU A 430 24.30 0.53 -18.21
CA LEU A 430 24.80 -0.66 -17.50
C LEU A 430 26.10 -0.29 -16.79
N GLY A 431 26.06 -0.23 -15.44
CA GLY A 431 27.26 -0.06 -14.60
C GLY A 431 27.85 -1.40 -14.15
N ALA A 432 28.97 -1.33 -13.42
CA ALA A 432 29.69 -2.52 -12.95
C ALA A 432 28.86 -3.43 -12.01
N ALA A 433 27.81 -2.89 -11.36
CA ALA A 433 26.92 -3.65 -10.49
C ALA A 433 25.90 -4.47 -11.30
N GLU A 434 25.35 -3.88 -12.36
CA GLU A 434 24.43 -4.55 -13.28
C GLU A 434 25.13 -5.64 -14.09
N ALA A 435 26.40 -5.41 -14.47
CA ALA A 435 27.23 -6.40 -15.14
C ALA A 435 27.39 -7.68 -14.28
N LYS A 436 27.53 -7.56 -12.96
CA LYS A 436 27.56 -8.71 -12.04
C LYS A 436 26.24 -9.47 -11.98
N ILE A 437 25.11 -8.73 -12.01
CA ILE A 437 23.76 -9.36 -12.04
C ILE A 437 23.55 -10.10 -13.36
N MET A 438 23.94 -9.48 -14.47
CA MET A 438 23.85 -10.12 -15.79
C MET A 438 24.78 -11.33 -15.89
N LEU A 439 26.00 -11.24 -15.34
CA LEU A 439 26.94 -12.36 -15.33
C LEU A 439 26.40 -13.52 -14.46
N SER A 440 25.87 -13.23 -13.26
CA SER A 440 25.31 -14.25 -12.38
C SER A 440 24.01 -14.84 -12.95
N GLY A 441 23.13 -14.00 -13.53
CA GLY A 441 21.91 -14.44 -14.22
C GLY A 441 22.23 -15.27 -15.46
N GLY A 442 23.19 -14.83 -16.28
CA GLY A 442 23.66 -15.58 -17.44
C GLY A 442 24.30 -16.91 -17.06
N ALA A 443 25.14 -16.92 -16.03
CA ALA A 443 25.73 -18.17 -15.50
C ALA A 443 24.66 -19.14 -14.97
N ALA A 444 23.66 -18.65 -14.23
CA ALA A 444 22.54 -19.45 -13.75
C ALA A 444 21.72 -20.05 -14.91
N LEU A 445 21.44 -19.27 -15.95
CA LEU A 445 20.76 -19.76 -17.15
C LEU A 445 21.58 -20.81 -17.90
N LEU A 446 22.90 -20.64 -18.00
CA LEU A 446 23.78 -21.64 -18.60
C LEU A 446 23.83 -22.94 -17.77
N VAL A 447 23.90 -22.85 -16.45
CA VAL A 447 23.78 -24.00 -15.55
C VAL A 447 22.44 -24.70 -15.74
N LEU A 448 21.34 -23.94 -15.83
CA LEU A 448 20.02 -24.50 -16.09
C LEU A 448 19.94 -25.19 -17.47
N ALA A 449 20.55 -24.60 -18.49
CA ALA A 449 20.62 -25.17 -19.82
C ALA A 449 21.44 -26.47 -19.84
N VAL A 450 22.59 -26.53 -19.17
CA VAL A 450 23.39 -27.75 -19.01
C VAL A 450 22.63 -28.82 -18.23
N LEU A 451 21.96 -28.46 -17.13
CA LEU A 451 21.09 -29.36 -16.36
C LEU A 451 19.94 -29.89 -17.22
N ALA A 452 19.34 -29.06 -18.08
CA ALA A 452 18.30 -29.51 -19.01
C ALA A 452 18.80 -30.53 -20.02
N LEU A 453 20.06 -30.43 -20.47
CA LEU A 453 20.66 -31.38 -21.41
C LEU A 453 21.14 -32.67 -20.73
N VAL A 454 21.68 -32.54 -19.51
CA VAL A 454 22.25 -33.70 -18.78
C VAL A 454 21.19 -34.48 -18.02
N GLN A 455 20.21 -33.80 -17.43
CA GLN A 455 19.13 -34.36 -16.62
C GLN A 455 17.77 -33.75 -16.99
N PRO A 456 17.24 -34.00 -18.20
CA PRO A 456 16.02 -33.35 -18.68
C PRO A 456 14.81 -33.60 -17.77
N LEU A 457 14.73 -34.72 -17.07
CA LEU A 457 13.64 -35.05 -16.16
C LEU A 457 13.54 -34.05 -14.96
N LEU A 458 14.66 -33.49 -14.51
CA LEU A 458 14.64 -32.48 -13.44
C LEU A 458 13.91 -31.20 -13.83
N ILE A 459 13.79 -30.90 -15.12
CA ILE A 459 13.10 -29.72 -15.64
C ILE A 459 11.75 -30.13 -16.21
N VAL A 460 11.69 -31.21 -16.98
CA VAL A 460 10.44 -31.63 -17.65
C VAL A 460 9.39 -32.08 -16.63
N VAL A 461 9.75 -32.78 -15.56
CA VAL A 461 8.78 -33.28 -14.58
C VAL A 461 8.10 -32.13 -13.81
N PRO A 462 8.82 -31.17 -13.21
CA PRO A 462 8.16 -30.02 -12.59
C PRO A 462 7.31 -29.20 -13.57
N PHE A 463 7.80 -29.01 -14.80
CA PHE A 463 7.04 -28.28 -15.83
C PHE A 463 5.77 -29.03 -16.24
N ALA A 464 5.85 -30.36 -16.43
CA ALA A 464 4.69 -31.19 -16.75
C ALA A 464 3.67 -31.22 -15.60
N LEU A 465 4.11 -31.24 -14.34
CA LEU A 465 3.23 -31.15 -13.19
C LEU A 465 2.50 -29.82 -13.12
N ILE A 466 3.21 -28.71 -13.36
CA ILE A 466 2.61 -27.37 -13.43
C ILE A 466 1.64 -27.28 -14.60
N ALA A 467 2.03 -27.69 -15.78
CA ALA A 467 1.15 -27.69 -16.96
C ALA A 467 -0.09 -28.58 -16.78
N GLY A 468 0.08 -29.75 -16.18
CA GLY A 468 -1.02 -30.64 -15.82
C GLY A 468 -1.99 -30.02 -14.81
N TRP A 469 -1.46 -29.38 -13.77
CA TRP A 469 -2.24 -28.61 -12.80
C TRP A 469 -3.10 -27.54 -13.49
N PHE A 470 -2.49 -26.73 -14.37
CA PHE A 470 -3.20 -25.72 -15.13
C PHE A 470 -4.27 -26.32 -16.05
N GLY A 471 -3.93 -27.39 -16.78
CA GLY A 471 -4.85 -28.07 -17.67
C GLY A 471 -6.08 -28.60 -16.93
N ILE A 472 -5.90 -29.29 -15.83
CA ILE A 472 -6.99 -29.79 -14.98
C ILE A 472 -7.85 -28.65 -14.45
N SER A 473 -7.22 -27.57 -13.98
CA SER A 473 -7.93 -26.41 -13.44
C SER A 473 -8.82 -25.74 -14.51
N LEU A 474 -8.31 -25.56 -15.74
CA LEU A 474 -9.09 -24.99 -16.84
C LEU A 474 -10.27 -25.88 -17.24
N LEU A 475 -10.05 -27.20 -17.29
CA LEU A 475 -11.13 -28.15 -17.59
C LEU A 475 -12.20 -28.16 -16.52
N LEU A 476 -11.84 -28.09 -15.24
CA LEU A 476 -12.78 -27.99 -14.12
C LEU A 476 -13.60 -26.70 -14.19
N GLN A 477 -12.95 -25.56 -14.47
CA GLN A 477 -13.65 -24.29 -14.66
C GLN A 477 -14.61 -24.33 -15.83
N ALA A 478 -14.19 -24.86 -16.99
CA ALA A 478 -15.05 -25.03 -18.14
C ALA A 478 -16.26 -25.93 -17.83
N TYR A 479 -16.04 -27.03 -17.12
CA TYR A 479 -17.11 -27.92 -16.70
C TYR A 479 -18.12 -27.25 -15.75
N LEU A 480 -17.63 -26.51 -14.76
CA LEU A 480 -18.48 -25.78 -13.79
C LEU A 480 -19.30 -24.69 -14.49
N LEU A 481 -18.70 -23.94 -15.41
CA LEU A 481 -19.40 -22.94 -16.22
C LEU A 481 -20.48 -23.57 -17.12
N HIS A 482 -20.17 -24.73 -17.73
CA HIS A 482 -21.14 -25.45 -18.55
C HIS A 482 -22.32 -25.99 -17.71
N LYS A 483 -22.04 -26.54 -16.54
CA LYS A 483 -23.03 -27.03 -15.59
C LYS A 483 -23.92 -25.90 -15.04
N SER A 484 -23.33 -24.74 -14.73
CA SER A 484 -24.07 -23.54 -14.29
C SER A 484 -25.04 -23.04 -15.35
N ARG A 485 -24.62 -23.01 -16.63
CA ARG A 485 -25.51 -22.68 -17.76
C ARG A 485 -26.67 -23.66 -17.92
N LYS A 486 -26.41 -24.94 -17.71
CA LYS A 486 -27.43 -25.99 -17.87
C LYS A 486 -28.48 -25.99 -16.75
N ASN A 487 -28.14 -25.49 -15.55
CA ASN A 487 -29.03 -25.42 -14.39
C ASN A 487 -29.83 -24.11 -14.29
N GLY A 488 -29.81 -23.23 -15.31
CA GLY A 488 -30.63 -22.01 -15.36
C GLY A 488 -30.22 -20.92 -14.35
N ASN A 489 -29.14 -21.07 -13.59
CA ASN A 489 -28.67 -20.12 -12.61
C ASN A 489 -27.62 -19.14 -13.20
N VAL A 490 -27.82 -18.70 -14.42
CA VAL A 490 -27.09 -17.56 -14.97
C VAL A 490 -28.01 -16.36 -14.89
N SER A 491 -28.07 -15.70 -13.74
CA SER A 491 -28.19 -14.25 -13.76
C SER A 491 -26.93 -13.74 -14.47
N ASP A 492 -27.09 -13.01 -15.54
CA ASP A 492 -26.02 -12.26 -16.21
C ASP A 492 -25.30 -11.40 -15.16
N VAL A 493 -24.27 -11.95 -14.54
CA VAL A 493 -23.29 -11.14 -13.85
C VAL A 493 -22.37 -10.56 -14.93
N ALA A 494 -22.94 -9.64 -15.71
CA ALA A 494 -22.14 -8.53 -16.19
C ALA A 494 -21.42 -7.97 -14.97
N PRO A 495 -20.11 -7.60 -15.07
CA PRO A 495 -19.42 -6.97 -13.95
C PRO A 495 -20.36 -5.87 -13.44
N SER A 496 -20.77 -5.95 -12.20
CA SER A 496 -21.72 -5.01 -11.64
C SER A 496 -21.10 -3.63 -11.81
N ARG A 497 -21.53 -2.93 -12.85
CA ARG A 497 -21.41 -1.49 -12.90
C ARG A 497 -22.24 -1.04 -11.71
N ASN A 498 -21.55 -0.81 -10.62
CA ASN A 498 -22.14 -0.21 -9.45
C ASN A 498 -22.73 1.13 -9.93
N LYS A 499 -24.05 1.13 -10.20
CA LYS A 499 -24.80 2.32 -10.61
C LYS A 499 -24.78 3.39 -9.51
N ASP A 500 -24.40 3.01 -8.30
CA ASP A 500 -24.43 3.87 -7.13
C ASP A 500 -23.20 4.79 -7.00
N ASN A 501 -22.18 4.63 -7.87
CA ASN A 501 -21.03 5.54 -7.98
C ASN A 501 -21.06 6.45 -9.22
N VAL A 502 -22.17 6.53 -9.89
CA VAL A 502 -22.42 7.65 -10.81
C VAL A 502 -22.83 8.83 -9.93
N VAL A 503 -21.87 9.64 -9.55
CA VAL A 503 -22.15 11.02 -9.16
C VAL A 503 -22.86 11.63 -10.36
N GLU A 504 -24.18 11.81 -10.27
CA GLU A 504 -24.92 12.61 -11.22
C GLU A 504 -24.29 14.00 -11.17
N ILE A 505 -23.51 14.28 -12.20
CA ILE A 505 -23.08 15.64 -12.48
C ILE A 505 -24.38 16.35 -12.86
N PRO A 506 -24.84 17.38 -12.11
CA PRO A 506 -25.95 18.20 -12.55
C PRO A 506 -25.63 18.64 -13.98
N SER A 507 -26.43 18.20 -14.95
CA SER A 507 -26.32 18.70 -16.31
C SER A 507 -26.39 20.21 -16.22
N LEU A 508 -25.30 20.88 -16.59
CA LEU A 508 -25.36 22.28 -16.93
C LEU A 508 -26.44 22.40 -17.98
N ARG A 509 -27.65 22.79 -17.59
CA ARG A 509 -28.65 23.28 -18.52
C ARG A 509 -27.93 24.37 -19.30
N ARG A 510 -27.74 24.14 -20.57
CA ARG A 510 -27.54 25.23 -21.52
C ARG A 510 -28.79 26.10 -21.37
N GLU A 511 -28.68 27.21 -20.69
CA GLU A 511 -29.59 28.29 -20.89
C GLU A 511 -29.49 28.60 -22.38
N SER A 512 -30.59 28.31 -23.08
CA SER A 512 -30.79 28.76 -24.46
C SER A 512 -30.59 30.27 -24.46
N ALA A 513 -29.62 30.70 -25.24
CA ALA A 513 -29.44 32.11 -25.54
C ALA A 513 -30.80 32.69 -25.92
N ALA A 514 -31.32 33.60 -25.13
CA ALA A 514 -32.48 34.42 -25.45
C ALA A 514 -32.14 35.18 -26.74
N GLU A 515 -32.99 35.03 -27.75
CA GLU A 515 -32.97 35.86 -28.96
C GLU A 515 -33.04 37.33 -28.55
N PRO A 516 -32.23 38.23 -29.15
CA PRO A 516 -32.36 39.65 -28.94
C PRO A 516 -33.71 40.14 -29.46
N PRO A 517 -34.42 41.08 -28.72
CA PRO A 517 -35.71 41.60 -29.17
C PRO A 517 -35.59 42.31 -30.50
N ALA A 518 -36.59 42.08 -31.38
CA ALA A 518 -36.74 42.71 -32.67
C ALA A 518 -36.74 44.24 -32.52
N ARG A 519 -35.98 44.91 -33.39
CA ARG A 519 -36.00 46.39 -33.50
C ARG A 519 -37.34 46.81 -34.12
N GLU A 520 -38.11 47.61 -33.38
CA GLU A 520 -39.21 48.40 -33.95
C GLU A 520 -38.67 49.49 -34.90
N PRO A 521 -39.39 49.82 -35.98
CA PRO A 521 -38.98 50.87 -36.95
C PRO A 521 -39.21 52.26 -36.35
N ASN A 522 -38.18 53.06 -36.36
CA ASN A 522 -38.25 54.49 -36.02
C ASN A 522 -38.93 55.28 -37.15
N ASP A 523 -40.08 55.82 -36.86
CA ASP A 523 -40.72 56.86 -37.66
C ASP A 523 -39.94 58.18 -37.54
N ALA A 524 -39.72 58.80 -38.71
CA ALA A 524 -39.11 60.11 -38.89
C ALA A 524 -40.03 61.23 -38.42
N GLN A 525 -39.53 62.23 -37.74
CA GLN A 525 -40.04 63.59 -37.79
C GLN A 525 -38.93 64.64 -37.59
N ASP A 526 -38.88 65.40 -38.62
CA ASP A 526 -38.35 66.76 -38.92
C ASP A 526 -37.78 67.66 -37.84
N GLY A 527 -36.73 68.36 -38.28
CA GLY A 527 -35.96 69.42 -37.72
C GLY A 527 -36.70 70.68 -37.22
N PRO A 528 -36.14 71.91 -37.02
CA PRO A 528 -34.98 72.48 -37.71
C PRO A 528 -33.97 73.25 -36.79
N GLN A 529 -32.84 73.60 -37.43
CA GLN A 529 -32.01 74.82 -37.38
C GLN A 529 -31.85 75.59 -36.04
N ASP A 530 -30.65 75.89 -35.60
CA ASP A 530 -29.90 77.12 -35.89
C ASP A 530 -28.50 77.13 -35.21
N LYS A 531 -27.60 77.74 -35.99
CA LYS A 531 -26.27 78.24 -35.62
C LYS A 531 -26.35 79.54 -34.85
N PRO A 532 -25.31 80.16 -34.30
CA PRO A 532 -23.90 80.04 -34.69
C PRO A 532 -22.97 79.27 -33.75
#